data_7567a35424ccc79265fcb2d32ddc388c
#
_entry.id   7567a35424ccc79265fcb2d32ddc388c
#
_cell.length_a   1.000
_cell.length_b   1.000
_cell.length_c   1.000
_cell.angle_alpha   90.00
_cell.angle_beta   90.00
_cell.angle_gamma   90.00
#
_symmetry.space_group_name_H-M   'P 1'
#
loop_
_entity.id
_entity.type
_entity.pdbx_description
1 polymer ?
#
loop_
_entity_poly.entity_id
_entity_poly.type
_entity_poly.pdbx_seq_one_letter_code
_entity_poly.pdbx_strand_id
1 'polypeptide(L)'
;MSALGVAGGVLQAVVIVGGAPLLLGLMRQVRARLEGRAGPGVGQPWRDLRKLVRKQSISPRGTTEVFRVAPVLLVAMTLVVAVVAPLVTTASAVPPVADLFVVVALLAHATVVIALAGLDSGTAFGGMGASREVTVLALVEPTALVAIFALSVPTGSTSLPTIVGTALDDPQRLISPASLLAAVALAAVIVAETGRLPVDNPSTHLELTMIHEAMVLEYAGPDLALVELGSAMRLSVYLGLFTSLFVPWGIATTATPLALALGVVALVVKVGVVGAGLAALEVFLAKLRLFRVPELLAGSFLLALLAVTTAYVLG
;
A
#
# COMPACT_ATOMS: atom_id res chain seq x y z
N MET A 1 -7.40 -0.59 -25.91
CA MET A 1 -7.82 0.20 -24.73
C MET A 1 -9.31 0.49 -24.86
N SER A 2 -10.15 -0.04 -23.98
CA SER A 2 -11.57 0.34 -23.97
C SER A 2 -11.69 1.76 -23.34
N ALA A 3 -12.50 2.64 -23.93
CA ALA A 3 -12.75 3.97 -23.37
C ALA A 3 -13.20 3.90 -21.90
N LEU A 4 -13.88 2.82 -21.54
CA LEU A 4 -14.32 2.52 -20.20
C LEU A 4 -13.21 2.18 -19.24
N GLY A 5 -12.27 1.34 -19.64
CA GLY A 5 -11.10 1.02 -18.81
C GLY A 5 -10.29 2.28 -18.49
N VAL A 6 -10.14 3.19 -19.46
CA VAL A 6 -9.48 4.49 -19.25
C VAL A 6 -10.27 5.36 -18.27
N ALA A 7 -11.59 5.49 -18.48
CA ALA A 7 -12.42 6.30 -17.58
C ALA A 7 -12.42 5.73 -16.15
N GLY A 8 -12.53 4.40 -16.00
CA GLY A 8 -12.45 3.73 -14.71
C GLY A 8 -11.07 3.92 -14.05
N GLY A 9 -9.98 3.77 -14.81
CA GLY A 9 -8.61 3.99 -14.32
C GLY A 9 -8.36 5.43 -13.84
N VAL A 10 -8.81 6.42 -14.62
CA VAL A 10 -8.73 7.82 -14.21
C VAL A 10 -9.55 8.10 -12.96
N LEU A 11 -10.78 7.59 -12.92
CA LEU A 11 -11.67 7.78 -11.77
C LEU A 11 -11.07 7.20 -10.48
N GLN A 12 -10.55 5.96 -10.53
CA GLN A 12 -9.93 5.35 -9.35
C GLN A 12 -8.64 6.05 -8.93
N ALA A 13 -7.84 6.55 -9.87
CA ALA A 13 -6.66 7.36 -9.57
C ALA A 13 -7.05 8.66 -8.84
N VAL A 14 -8.08 9.37 -9.31
CA VAL A 14 -8.60 10.57 -8.62
C VAL A 14 -9.09 10.24 -7.22
N VAL A 15 -9.80 9.13 -7.04
CA VAL A 15 -10.29 8.67 -5.74
C VAL A 15 -9.12 8.32 -4.81
N ILE A 16 -8.08 7.66 -5.30
CA ILE A 16 -6.89 7.32 -4.50
C ILE A 16 -6.13 8.59 -4.12
N VAL A 17 -5.81 9.47 -5.06
CA VAL A 17 -5.09 10.73 -4.77
C VAL A 17 -5.89 11.60 -3.79
N GLY A 18 -7.19 11.79 -4.04
CA GLY A 18 -8.06 12.60 -3.20
C GLY A 18 -8.38 11.97 -1.83
N GLY A 19 -8.55 10.64 -1.80
CA GLY A 19 -8.96 9.89 -0.61
C GLY A 19 -7.80 9.49 0.31
N ALA A 20 -6.58 9.32 -0.21
CA ALA A 20 -5.46 8.83 0.59
C ALA A 20 -5.13 9.69 1.83
N PRO A 21 -5.04 11.02 1.75
CA PRO A 21 -4.85 11.84 2.94
C PRO A 21 -6.05 11.78 3.91
N LEU A 22 -7.28 11.61 3.39
CA LEU A 22 -8.47 11.44 4.23
C LEU A 22 -8.45 10.10 4.97
N LEU A 23 -7.99 9.04 4.33
CA LEU A 23 -7.78 7.73 4.96
C LEU A 23 -6.80 7.84 6.13
N LEU A 24 -5.63 8.48 5.94
CA LEU A 24 -4.69 8.73 7.03
C LEU A 24 -5.33 9.55 8.16
N GLY A 25 -6.12 10.56 7.81
CA GLY A 25 -6.87 11.37 8.78
C GLY A 25 -7.90 10.55 9.57
N LEU A 26 -8.63 9.65 8.89
CA LEU A 26 -9.56 8.71 9.52
C LEU A 26 -8.81 7.78 10.49
N MET A 27 -7.70 7.18 10.07
CA MET A 27 -6.89 6.29 10.91
C MET A 27 -6.35 7.01 12.15
N ARG A 28 -5.82 8.24 11.99
CA ARG A 28 -5.37 9.10 13.10
C ARG A 28 -6.52 9.43 14.06
N GLN A 29 -7.71 9.69 13.52
CA GLN A 29 -8.90 9.98 14.31
C GLN A 29 -9.39 8.77 15.09
N VAL A 30 -9.44 7.57 14.47
CA VAL A 30 -9.83 6.32 15.14
C VAL A 30 -8.86 6.01 16.27
N ARG A 31 -7.54 6.06 16.02
CA ARG A 31 -6.52 5.87 17.05
C ARG A 31 -6.71 6.82 18.22
N ALA A 32 -6.83 8.13 17.95
CA ALA A 32 -7.01 9.14 18.99
C ALA A 32 -8.26 8.89 19.84
N ARG A 33 -9.37 8.49 19.22
CA ARG A 33 -10.62 8.16 19.94
C ARG A 33 -10.48 6.94 20.84
N LEU A 34 -9.83 5.89 20.37
CA LEU A 34 -9.57 4.69 21.16
C LEU A 34 -8.61 4.94 22.32
N GLU A 35 -7.68 5.90 22.16
CA GLU A 35 -6.77 6.37 23.21
C GLU A 35 -7.42 7.42 24.14
N GLY A 36 -8.72 7.71 24.03
CA GLY A 36 -9.43 8.68 24.84
C GLY A 36 -9.12 10.15 24.49
N ARG A 37 -8.54 10.44 23.34
CA ARG A 37 -8.17 11.80 22.87
C ARG A 37 -9.16 12.33 21.82
N ALA A 38 -9.27 13.66 21.69
CA ALA A 38 -10.17 14.29 20.71
C ALA A 38 -9.80 14.01 19.25
N GLY A 39 -8.49 13.88 18.94
CA GLY A 39 -7.99 13.69 17.60
C GLY A 39 -7.92 14.95 16.74
N PRO A 40 -7.09 14.97 15.68
CA PRO A 40 -6.83 16.16 14.85
C PRO A 40 -7.89 16.44 13.79
N GLY A 41 -8.83 15.50 13.58
CA GLY A 41 -9.84 15.55 12.53
C GLY A 41 -9.36 14.92 11.21
N VAL A 42 -10.33 14.38 10.44
CA VAL A 42 -10.06 13.60 9.22
C VAL A 42 -9.37 14.41 8.10
N GLY A 43 -9.66 15.70 8.01
CA GLY A 43 -9.08 16.59 6.99
C GLY A 43 -7.70 17.16 7.33
N GLN A 44 -7.12 16.80 8.49
CA GLN A 44 -5.83 17.36 8.91
C GLN A 44 -4.68 17.06 7.93
N PRO A 45 -4.50 15.83 7.39
CA PRO A 45 -3.40 15.56 6.45
C PRO A 45 -3.44 16.46 5.20
N TRP A 46 -4.64 16.78 4.68
CA TRP A 46 -4.77 17.73 3.57
C TRP A 46 -4.30 19.15 3.93
N ARG A 47 -4.58 19.59 5.16
CA ARG A 47 -4.09 20.89 5.65
C ARG A 47 -2.57 20.89 5.80
N ASP A 48 -1.99 19.77 6.24
CA ASP A 48 -0.54 19.61 6.39
C ASP A 48 0.13 19.62 5.02
N LEU A 49 -0.35 18.85 4.04
CA LEU A 49 0.14 18.87 2.65
C LEU A 49 0.07 20.27 2.05
N ARG A 50 -1.05 20.99 2.24
CA ARG A 50 -1.19 22.37 1.75
C ARG A 50 -0.17 23.33 2.37
N LYS A 51 0.19 23.13 3.64
CA LYS A 51 1.23 23.93 4.30
C LYS A 51 2.62 23.61 3.72
N LEU A 52 2.92 22.32 3.49
CA LEU A 52 4.19 21.87 2.95
C LEU A 52 4.42 22.41 1.53
N VAL A 53 3.42 22.31 0.65
CA VAL A 53 3.51 22.84 -0.74
C VAL A 53 3.78 24.34 -0.79
N ARG A 54 3.42 25.10 0.25
CA ARG A 54 3.66 26.55 0.33
C ARG A 54 5.03 26.93 0.91
N LYS A 55 5.79 25.97 1.43
CA LYS A 55 7.14 26.17 1.95
C LYS A 55 8.17 26.08 0.83
N GLN A 56 9.38 26.55 1.10
CA GLN A 56 10.50 26.40 0.20
C GLN A 56 11.05 24.97 0.25
N SER A 57 11.40 24.41 -0.89
CA SER A 57 12.17 23.18 -0.97
C SER A 57 13.62 23.49 -0.60
N ILE A 58 14.19 22.66 0.26
CA ILE A 58 15.59 22.74 0.69
C ILE A 58 16.18 21.35 0.45
N SER A 59 17.20 21.27 -0.41
CA SER A 59 17.96 20.04 -0.62
C SER A 59 19.26 20.08 0.17
N PRO A 60 19.67 18.99 0.83
CA PRO A 60 20.96 18.89 1.49
C PRO A 60 22.11 19.10 0.50
N ARG A 61 23.24 19.61 1.00
CA ARG A 61 24.44 19.76 0.16
C ARG A 61 25.04 18.39 -0.14
N GLY A 62 25.39 18.15 -1.40
CA GLY A 62 26.04 16.91 -1.83
C GLY A 62 25.07 15.83 -2.31
N THR A 63 23.75 16.06 -2.26
CA THR A 63 22.77 15.15 -2.86
C THR A 63 22.80 15.22 -4.38
N THR A 64 22.47 14.09 -5.01
CA THR A 64 22.39 13.95 -6.48
C THR A 64 20.95 14.14 -6.99
N GLU A 65 20.74 13.93 -8.28
CA GLU A 65 19.39 13.93 -8.87
C GLU A 65 18.49 12.82 -8.31
N VAL A 66 19.06 11.74 -7.76
CA VAL A 66 18.29 10.65 -7.12
C VAL A 66 17.41 11.22 -6.01
N PHE A 67 17.97 12.05 -5.13
CA PHE A 67 17.22 12.67 -4.03
C PHE A 67 16.06 13.54 -4.54
N ARG A 68 16.28 14.31 -5.61
CA ARG A 68 15.26 15.23 -6.17
C ARG A 68 14.13 14.51 -6.90
N VAL A 69 14.46 13.42 -7.61
CA VAL A 69 13.49 12.71 -8.47
C VAL A 69 12.70 11.68 -7.68
N ALA A 70 13.24 11.17 -6.58
CA ALA A 70 12.62 10.10 -5.79
C ALA A 70 11.18 10.40 -5.34
N PRO A 71 10.81 11.59 -4.83
CA PRO A 71 9.44 11.89 -4.46
C PRO A 71 8.45 11.81 -5.63
N VAL A 72 8.89 12.25 -6.80
CA VAL A 72 8.09 12.21 -8.03
C VAL A 72 7.91 10.76 -8.51
N LEU A 73 8.98 9.96 -8.47
CA LEU A 73 8.92 8.54 -8.85
C LEU A 73 8.02 7.74 -7.90
N LEU A 74 8.09 7.98 -6.59
CA LEU A 74 7.19 7.35 -5.61
C LEU A 74 5.72 7.59 -5.98
N VAL A 75 5.34 8.85 -6.24
CA VAL A 75 3.98 9.21 -6.62
C VAL A 75 3.61 8.62 -7.98
N ALA A 76 4.49 8.71 -8.97
CA ALA A 76 4.23 8.23 -10.32
C ALA A 76 4.02 6.71 -10.36
N MET A 77 4.89 5.91 -9.74
CA MET A 77 4.76 4.46 -9.68
C MET A 77 3.47 4.04 -8.96
N THR A 78 3.18 4.67 -7.82
CA THR A 78 1.94 4.41 -7.08
C THR A 78 0.70 4.81 -7.88
N LEU A 79 0.77 5.90 -8.64
CA LEU A 79 -0.31 6.34 -9.51
C LEU A 79 -0.56 5.36 -10.65
N VAL A 80 0.51 4.83 -11.28
CA VAL A 80 0.38 3.78 -12.31
C VAL A 80 -0.36 2.58 -11.74
N VAL A 81 0.03 2.09 -10.56
CA VAL A 81 -0.68 0.99 -9.90
C VAL A 81 -2.14 1.38 -9.61
N ALA A 82 -2.39 2.59 -9.11
CA ALA A 82 -3.75 3.07 -8.87
C ALA A 82 -4.62 3.12 -10.13
N VAL A 83 -4.04 3.34 -11.32
CA VAL A 83 -4.75 3.36 -12.61
C VAL A 83 -5.07 1.95 -13.11
N VAL A 84 -4.14 0.99 -12.92
CA VAL A 84 -4.24 -0.33 -13.59
C VAL A 84 -4.83 -1.41 -12.70
N ALA A 85 -4.70 -1.31 -11.38
CA ALA A 85 -5.22 -2.29 -10.44
C ALA A 85 -6.75 -2.30 -10.43
N PRO A 86 -7.41 -3.47 -10.26
CA PRO A 86 -8.87 -3.59 -10.27
C PRO A 86 -9.49 -3.11 -8.95
N LEU A 87 -9.43 -1.81 -8.66
CA LEU A 87 -9.92 -1.23 -7.40
C LEU A 87 -11.40 -0.84 -7.47
N VAL A 88 -11.82 -0.20 -8.58
CA VAL A 88 -13.21 0.23 -8.83
C VAL A 88 -13.87 -0.62 -9.89
N THR A 89 -13.09 -1.05 -10.88
CA THR A 89 -13.59 -1.85 -12.01
C THR A 89 -12.61 -2.95 -12.40
N THR A 90 -13.12 -4.06 -12.89
CA THR A 90 -12.32 -5.14 -13.49
C THR A 90 -11.85 -4.80 -14.92
N ALA A 91 -12.39 -3.74 -15.55
CA ALA A 91 -11.92 -3.28 -16.85
C ALA A 91 -10.63 -2.45 -16.69
N SER A 92 -9.47 -3.05 -16.95
CA SER A 92 -8.21 -2.33 -16.90
C SER A 92 -8.00 -1.40 -18.10
N ALA A 93 -7.40 -0.23 -17.87
CA ALA A 93 -6.95 0.71 -18.91
C ALA A 93 -5.83 0.11 -19.77
N VAL A 94 -4.93 -0.65 -19.15
CA VAL A 94 -3.76 -1.28 -19.78
C VAL A 94 -3.64 -2.71 -19.26
N PRO A 95 -4.37 -3.68 -19.85
CA PRO A 95 -4.40 -5.06 -19.35
C PRO A 95 -3.03 -5.72 -19.10
N PRO A 96 -2.00 -5.55 -19.96
CA PRO A 96 -0.70 -6.17 -19.73
C PRO A 96 0.04 -5.64 -18.48
N VAL A 97 -0.29 -4.43 -18.01
CA VAL A 97 0.31 -3.82 -16.81
C VAL A 97 -0.49 -4.19 -15.54
N ALA A 98 -1.72 -4.62 -15.69
CA ALA A 98 -2.58 -5.08 -14.58
C ALA A 98 -2.25 -6.51 -14.14
N ASP A 99 -1.00 -6.90 -14.25
CA ASP A 99 -0.45 -8.20 -13.86
C ASP A 99 0.13 -8.15 -12.46
N LEU A 100 0.04 -9.26 -11.71
CA LEU A 100 0.51 -9.33 -10.33
C LEU A 100 2.00 -9.00 -10.20
N PHE A 101 2.84 -9.52 -11.12
CA PHE A 101 4.29 -9.28 -11.08
C PHE A 101 4.62 -7.81 -11.31
N VAL A 102 3.95 -7.18 -12.27
CA VAL A 102 4.16 -5.76 -12.59
C VAL A 102 3.73 -4.87 -11.43
N VAL A 103 2.56 -5.14 -10.85
CA VAL A 103 2.03 -4.33 -9.74
C VAL A 103 2.91 -4.45 -8.50
N VAL A 104 3.31 -5.66 -8.11
CA VAL A 104 4.21 -5.86 -6.96
C VAL A 104 5.57 -5.23 -7.22
N ALA A 105 6.15 -5.42 -8.42
CA ALA A 105 7.43 -4.81 -8.77
C ALA A 105 7.38 -3.28 -8.74
N LEU A 106 6.31 -2.63 -9.24
CA LEU A 106 6.17 -1.18 -9.17
C LEU A 106 6.10 -0.66 -7.73
N LEU A 107 5.37 -1.36 -6.85
CA LEU A 107 5.28 -1.01 -5.43
C LEU A 107 6.62 -1.19 -4.72
N ALA A 108 7.35 -2.28 -5.00
CA ALA A 108 8.70 -2.51 -4.48
C ALA A 108 9.71 -1.47 -4.97
N HIS A 109 9.68 -1.12 -6.27
CA HIS A 109 10.55 -0.08 -6.82
C HIS A 109 10.29 1.29 -6.19
N ALA A 110 9.03 1.61 -5.85
CA ALA A 110 8.71 2.84 -5.13
C ALA A 110 9.40 2.90 -3.75
N THR A 111 9.52 1.77 -3.05
CA THR A 111 10.28 1.65 -1.79
C THR A 111 11.77 1.79 -2.02
N VAL A 112 12.32 1.10 -3.04
CA VAL A 112 13.75 1.17 -3.40
C VAL A 112 14.18 2.59 -3.70
N VAL A 113 13.38 3.34 -4.46
CA VAL A 113 13.69 4.73 -4.84
C VAL A 113 13.82 5.64 -3.61
N ILE A 114 12.94 5.49 -2.61
CA ILE A 114 13.04 6.26 -1.35
C ILE A 114 14.24 5.79 -0.51
N ALA A 115 14.54 4.49 -0.49
CA ALA A 115 15.74 3.99 0.19
C ALA A 115 17.03 4.54 -0.46
N LEU A 116 17.10 4.60 -1.79
CA LEU A 116 18.23 5.20 -2.51
C LEU A 116 18.36 6.71 -2.20
N ALA A 117 17.24 7.42 -2.10
CA ALA A 117 17.26 8.83 -1.71
C ALA A 117 17.74 9.03 -0.26
N GLY A 118 17.35 8.13 0.65
CA GLY A 118 17.87 8.11 2.01
C GLY A 118 19.38 7.91 2.06
N LEU A 119 19.93 7.03 1.22
CA LEU A 119 21.39 6.85 1.08
C LEU A 119 22.07 8.08 0.46
N ASP A 120 21.45 8.67 -0.57
CA ASP A 120 21.99 9.84 -1.28
C ASP A 120 22.08 11.10 -0.39
N SER A 121 21.28 11.16 0.68
CA SER A 121 21.36 12.24 1.66
C SER A 121 22.71 12.29 2.40
N GLY A 122 23.46 11.19 2.43
CA GLY A 122 24.75 11.08 3.10
C GLY A 122 24.67 11.17 4.64
N THR A 123 23.46 11.18 5.21
CA THR A 123 23.26 11.26 6.66
C THR A 123 23.28 9.88 7.32
N ALA A 124 23.69 9.83 8.57
CA ALA A 124 23.74 8.56 9.33
C ALA A 124 22.33 7.94 9.47
N PHE A 125 21.31 8.77 9.71
CA PHE A 125 19.92 8.30 9.83
C PHE A 125 19.37 7.80 8.49
N GLY A 126 19.60 8.53 7.39
CA GLY A 126 19.19 8.13 6.05
C GLY A 126 19.81 6.79 5.65
N GLY A 127 21.11 6.61 5.87
CA GLY A 127 21.82 5.36 5.59
C GLY A 127 21.33 4.17 6.44
N MET A 128 21.10 4.39 7.75
CA MET A 128 20.56 3.35 8.63
C MET A 128 19.11 2.97 8.26
N GLY A 129 18.26 3.96 7.96
CA GLY A 129 16.89 3.73 7.51
C GLY A 129 16.86 2.91 6.22
N ALA A 130 17.60 3.33 5.20
CA ALA A 130 17.69 2.64 3.92
C ALA A 130 18.19 1.19 4.04
N SER A 131 19.24 0.95 4.83
CA SER A 131 19.76 -0.40 5.08
C SER A 131 18.71 -1.33 5.70
N ARG A 132 17.92 -0.84 6.64
CA ARG A 132 16.84 -1.60 7.29
C ARG A 132 15.68 -1.83 6.33
N GLU A 133 15.30 -0.80 5.57
CA GLU A 133 14.21 -0.89 4.58
C GLU A 133 14.51 -1.95 3.52
N VAL A 134 15.73 -1.97 2.97
CA VAL A 134 16.14 -2.99 1.99
C VAL A 134 16.08 -4.40 2.60
N THR A 135 16.45 -4.55 3.87
CA THR A 135 16.36 -5.84 4.58
C THR A 135 14.90 -6.29 4.74
N VAL A 136 13.99 -5.38 5.07
CA VAL A 136 12.55 -5.65 5.15
C VAL A 136 12.00 -6.00 3.78
N LEU A 137 12.31 -5.20 2.75
CA LEU A 137 11.85 -5.37 1.38
C LEU A 137 12.24 -6.74 0.80
N ALA A 138 13.46 -7.22 1.08
CA ALA A 138 13.95 -8.52 0.62
C ALA A 138 13.08 -9.71 1.07
N LEU A 139 12.34 -9.56 2.16
CA LEU A 139 11.40 -10.59 2.67
C LEU A 139 9.94 -10.28 2.28
N VAL A 140 9.59 -9.02 2.20
CA VAL A 140 8.23 -8.57 1.94
C VAL A 140 7.84 -8.78 0.47
N GLU A 141 8.71 -8.44 -0.48
CA GLU A 141 8.43 -8.56 -1.90
C GLU A 141 8.14 -10.01 -2.33
N PRO A 142 9.00 -11.02 -1.99
CA PRO A 142 8.67 -12.41 -2.28
C PRO A 142 7.39 -12.88 -1.60
N THR A 143 7.12 -12.41 -0.38
CA THR A 143 5.89 -12.77 0.34
C THR A 143 4.65 -12.24 -0.37
N ALA A 144 4.68 -10.97 -0.82
CA ALA A 144 3.59 -10.38 -1.59
C ALA A 144 3.32 -11.13 -2.89
N LEU A 145 4.40 -11.42 -3.64
CA LEU A 145 4.31 -12.19 -4.88
C LEU A 145 3.67 -13.55 -4.67
N VAL A 146 4.17 -14.32 -3.70
CA VAL A 146 3.71 -15.69 -3.42
C VAL A 146 2.27 -15.68 -2.88
N ALA A 147 1.91 -14.71 -2.01
CA ALA A 147 0.57 -14.60 -1.47
C ALA A 147 -0.48 -14.32 -2.56
N ILE A 148 -0.20 -13.39 -3.48
CA ILE A 148 -1.12 -13.09 -4.58
C ILE A 148 -1.08 -14.23 -5.61
N PHE A 149 0.08 -14.85 -5.84
CA PHE A 149 0.21 -15.99 -6.73
C PHE A 149 -0.63 -17.19 -6.28
N ALA A 150 -0.81 -17.42 -4.98
CA ALA A 150 -1.71 -18.44 -4.47
C ALA A 150 -3.15 -18.28 -4.99
N LEU A 151 -3.61 -17.03 -5.17
CA LEU A 151 -4.92 -16.72 -5.72
C LEU A 151 -4.98 -16.88 -7.25
N SER A 152 -3.82 -16.83 -7.93
CA SER A 152 -3.73 -17.02 -9.38
C SER A 152 -3.80 -18.48 -9.80
N VAL A 153 -3.40 -19.41 -8.93
CA VAL A 153 -3.36 -20.86 -9.21
C VAL A 153 -4.71 -21.39 -9.71
N PRO A 154 -5.83 -21.21 -8.98
CA PRO A 154 -7.12 -21.75 -9.43
C PRO A 154 -7.73 -20.96 -10.61
N THR A 155 -7.18 -19.79 -10.97
CA THR A 155 -7.64 -19.00 -12.13
C THR A 155 -6.84 -19.27 -13.39
N GLY A 156 -5.64 -19.87 -13.26
CA GLY A 156 -4.70 -20.08 -14.37
C GLY A 156 -4.19 -18.78 -15.00
N SER A 157 -4.28 -17.63 -14.29
CA SER A 157 -3.92 -16.33 -14.82
C SER A 157 -3.27 -15.44 -13.73
N THR A 158 -2.23 -14.69 -14.12
CA THR A 158 -1.58 -13.69 -13.25
C THR A 158 -2.20 -12.30 -13.36
N SER A 159 -3.18 -12.14 -14.23
CA SER A 159 -3.92 -10.88 -14.39
C SER A 159 -4.80 -10.60 -13.17
N LEU A 160 -4.56 -9.51 -12.46
CA LEU A 160 -5.36 -9.12 -11.28
C LEU A 160 -6.85 -8.94 -11.58
N PRO A 161 -7.26 -8.30 -12.70
CA PRO A 161 -8.67 -8.25 -13.09
C PRO A 161 -9.32 -9.64 -13.25
N THR A 162 -8.59 -10.61 -13.81
CA THR A 162 -9.07 -11.98 -13.97
C THR A 162 -9.21 -12.68 -12.62
N ILE A 163 -8.22 -12.54 -11.73
CA ILE A 163 -8.27 -13.10 -10.37
C ILE A 163 -9.51 -12.57 -9.62
N VAL A 164 -9.71 -11.25 -9.65
CA VAL A 164 -10.86 -10.60 -9.00
C VAL A 164 -12.19 -11.01 -9.65
N GLY A 165 -12.22 -11.09 -10.99
CA GLY A 165 -13.42 -11.54 -11.73
C GLY A 165 -13.84 -12.97 -11.35
N THR A 166 -12.88 -13.90 -11.35
CA THR A 166 -13.14 -15.30 -10.95
C THR A 166 -13.61 -15.42 -9.50
N ALA A 167 -13.08 -14.57 -8.60
CA ALA A 167 -13.53 -14.54 -7.20
C ALA A 167 -14.95 -13.98 -7.05
N LEU A 168 -15.39 -13.11 -7.95
CA LEU A 168 -16.79 -12.63 -8.01
C LEU A 168 -17.75 -13.72 -8.54
N ASP A 169 -17.30 -14.50 -9.53
CA ASP A 169 -18.09 -15.58 -10.13
C ASP A 169 -18.25 -16.78 -9.18
N ASP A 170 -17.22 -17.07 -8.38
CA ASP A 170 -17.20 -18.15 -7.39
C ASP A 170 -16.77 -17.68 -6.00
N PRO A 171 -17.68 -17.11 -5.20
CA PRO A 171 -17.36 -16.60 -3.86
C PRO A 171 -16.85 -17.65 -2.86
N GLN A 172 -17.05 -18.94 -3.10
CA GLN A 172 -16.56 -20.00 -2.21
C GLN A 172 -15.04 -20.04 -2.17
N ARG A 173 -14.37 -19.63 -3.25
CA ARG A 173 -12.91 -19.52 -3.30
C ARG A 173 -12.33 -18.53 -2.30
N LEU A 174 -13.10 -17.48 -1.95
CA LEU A 174 -12.65 -16.47 -0.98
C LEU A 174 -12.52 -17.02 0.45
N ILE A 175 -13.29 -18.03 0.80
CA ILE A 175 -13.26 -18.69 2.11
C ILE A 175 -12.44 -19.98 2.10
N SER A 176 -11.76 -20.29 1.00
CA SER A 176 -10.85 -21.44 0.94
C SER A 176 -9.66 -21.28 1.90
N PRO A 177 -9.10 -22.38 2.42
CA PRO A 177 -7.92 -22.31 3.27
C PRO A 177 -6.74 -21.58 2.60
N ALA A 178 -6.56 -21.77 1.29
CA ALA A 178 -5.54 -21.08 0.51
C ALA A 178 -5.74 -19.54 0.53
N SER A 179 -6.96 -19.08 0.30
CA SER A 179 -7.30 -17.65 0.33
C SER A 179 -7.10 -17.04 1.71
N LEU A 180 -7.49 -17.73 2.78
CA LEU A 180 -7.31 -17.23 4.13
C LEU A 180 -5.83 -17.12 4.52
N LEU A 181 -5.01 -18.13 4.18
CA LEU A 181 -3.56 -18.07 4.40
C LEU A 181 -2.91 -16.93 3.62
N ALA A 182 -3.29 -16.77 2.35
CA ALA A 182 -2.82 -15.67 1.51
C ALA A 182 -3.24 -14.30 2.08
N ALA A 183 -4.45 -14.16 2.61
CA ALA A 183 -4.93 -12.92 3.23
C ALA A 183 -4.09 -12.54 4.46
N VAL A 184 -3.80 -13.51 5.34
CA VAL A 184 -2.95 -13.25 6.53
C VAL A 184 -1.53 -12.86 6.11
N ALA A 185 -0.95 -13.57 5.13
CA ALA A 185 0.37 -13.25 4.62
C ALA A 185 0.42 -11.84 4.01
N LEU A 186 -0.56 -11.49 3.16
CA LEU A 186 -0.63 -10.18 2.53
C LEU A 186 -0.93 -9.06 3.55
N ALA A 187 -1.70 -9.32 4.60
CA ALA A 187 -1.91 -8.35 5.68
C ALA A 187 -0.60 -8.03 6.41
N ALA A 188 0.26 -9.03 6.69
CA ALA A 188 1.59 -8.81 7.26
C ALA A 188 2.49 -8.00 6.32
N VAL A 189 2.46 -8.28 5.02
CA VAL A 189 3.13 -7.48 3.98
C VAL A 189 2.70 -6.02 4.03
N ILE A 190 1.38 -5.75 4.06
CA ILE A 190 0.84 -4.38 4.08
C ILE A 190 1.33 -3.60 5.29
N VAL A 191 1.33 -4.24 6.47
CA VAL A 191 1.83 -3.63 7.71
C VAL A 191 3.31 -3.28 7.58
N ALA A 192 4.12 -4.17 7.02
CA ALA A 192 5.55 -3.96 6.83
C ALA A 192 5.84 -2.85 5.81
N GLU A 193 5.25 -2.95 4.61
CA GLU A 193 5.44 -2.02 3.50
C GLU A 193 4.97 -0.59 3.79
N THR A 194 4.00 -0.44 4.67
CA THR A 194 3.45 0.88 5.01
C THR A 194 3.97 1.44 6.33
N GLY A 195 5.01 0.80 6.90
CA GLY A 195 5.66 1.26 8.12
C GLY A 195 4.73 1.35 9.33
N ARG A 196 3.86 0.34 9.48
CA ARG A 196 2.86 0.31 10.54
C ARG A 196 3.26 -0.60 11.69
N LEU A 197 2.64 -0.39 12.86
CA LEU A 197 2.80 -1.32 13.98
C LEU A 197 2.29 -2.71 13.61
N PRO A 198 3.02 -3.76 13.95
CA PRO A 198 4.14 -3.81 14.90
C PRO A 198 5.54 -3.66 14.27
N VAL A 199 5.68 -3.44 12.96
CA VAL A 199 6.97 -3.40 12.26
C VAL A 199 7.71 -2.08 12.50
N ASP A 200 7.05 -0.96 12.26
CA ASP A 200 7.58 0.38 12.54
C ASP A 200 6.55 1.23 13.27
N ASN A 201 7.00 2.33 13.89
CA ASN A 201 6.12 3.28 14.55
C ASN A 201 6.35 4.68 13.99
N PRO A 202 5.46 5.19 13.16
CA PRO A 202 5.61 6.52 12.56
C PRO A 202 5.54 7.68 13.58
N SER A 203 5.17 7.39 14.83
CA SER A 203 5.09 8.41 15.90
C SER A 203 6.38 8.56 16.72
N THR A 204 7.39 7.72 16.52
CA THR A 204 8.66 7.74 17.27
C THR A 204 9.77 8.33 16.41
N HIS A 205 9.93 9.66 16.43
CA HIS A 205 10.91 10.39 15.62
C HIS A 205 12.35 10.39 16.16
N LEU A 206 12.61 9.86 17.35
CA LEU A 206 13.91 9.96 18.02
C LEU A 206 14.54 8.61 18.39
N GLU A 207 13.96 7.51 17.94
CA GLU A 207 14.49 6.18 18.24
C GLU A 207 15.45 5.71 17.14
N LEU A 208 16.60 5.16 17.56
CA LEU A 208 17.57 4.52 16.67
C LEU A 208 16.99 3.32 15.87
N THR A 209 15.71 2.98 16.10
CA THR A 209 15.00 1.88 15.45
C THR A 209 14.03 2.33 14.36
N MET A 210 14.06 3.61 13.95
CA MET A 210 13.26 4.11 12.83
C MET A 210 13.69 3.45 11.51
N ILE A 211 12.72 3.21 10.62
CA ILE A 211 12.94 2.69 9.28
C ILE A 211 12.50 3.76 8.27
N HIS A 212 11.20 3.86 8.02
CA HIS A 212 10.64 4.76 6.99
C HIS A 212 10.93 6.23 7.25
N GLU A 213 10.65 6.72 8.46
CA GLU A 213 10.85 8.13 8.82
C GLU A 213 12.32 8.55 8.72
N ALA A 214 13.27 7.63 8.99
CA ALA A 214 14.70 7.93 8.93
C ALA A 214 15.16 8.30 7.51
N MET A 215 14.54 7.74 6.46
CA MET A 215 14.89 8.01 5.06
C MET A 215 14.38 9.35 4.56
N VAL A 216 13.36 9.92 5.20
CA VAL A 216 12.67 11.13 4.73
C VAL A 216 12.97 12.37 5.55
N LEU A 217 13.79 12.27 6.60
CA LEU A 217 14.12 13.37 7.51
C LEU A 217 14.69 14.62 6.81
N GLU A 218 15.41 14.42 5.73
CA GLU A 218 16.08 15.50 5.00
C GLU A 218 15.19 16.18 3.96
N TYR A 219 13.97 15.65 3.71
CA TYR A 219 13.03 16.29 2.81
C TYR A 219 12.30 17.46 3.46
N ALA A 220 12.08 18.51 2.71
CA ALA A 220 11.38 19.72 3.16
C ALA A 220 10.44 20.28 2.07
N GLY A 221 9.45 21.05 2.48
CA GLY A 221 8.57 21.78 1.57
C GLY A 221 7.80 20.88 0.61
N PRO A 222 7.75 21.22 -0.69
CA PRO A 222 7.01 20.45 -1.70
C PRO A 222 7.47 19.02 -1.87
N ASP A 223 8.77 18.75 -1.75
CA ASP A 223 9.34 17.40 -1.91
C ASP A 223 8.85 16.50 -0.77
N LEU A 224 8.83 17.00 0.48
CA LEU A 224 8.22 16.29 1.60
C LEU A 224 6.72 16.09 1.40
N ALA A 225 6.01 17.07 0.82
CA ALA A 225 4.59 16.91 0.52
C ALA A 225 4.34 15.78 -0.48
N LEU A 226 5.20 15.62 -1.49
CA LEU A 226 5.11 14.51 -2.45
C LEU A 226 5.40 13.16 -1.78
N VAL A 227 6.39 13.07 -0.90
CA VAL A 227 6.69 11.84 -0.15
C VAL A 227 5.52 11.46 0.76
N GLU A 228 4.97 12.41 1.51
CA GLU A 228 3.81 12.21 2.38
C GLU A 228 2.57 11.77 1.59
N LEU A 229 2.30 12.43 0.46
CA LEU A 229 1.19 12.07 -0.43
C LEU A 229 1.40 10.68 -1.04
N GLY A 230 2.59 10.41 -1.58
CA GLY A 230 2.94 9.12 -2.17
C GLY A 230 2.81 7.97 -1.18
N SER A 231 3.27 8.16 0.05
CA SER A 231 3.13 7.17 1.13
C SER A 231 1.66 6.93 1.51
N ALA A 232 0.85 8.00 1.57
CA ALA A 232 -0.59 7.89 1.80
C ALA A 232 -1.30 7.15 0.66
N MET A 233 -0.97 7.47 -0.60
CA MET A 233 -1.49 6.79 -1.78
C MET A 233 -1.10 5.30 -1.78
N ARG A 234 0.15 4.98 -1.44
CA ARG A 234 0.66 3.61 -1.35
C ARG A 234 -0.13 2.77 -0.34
N LEU A 235 -0.35 3.29 0.86
CA LEU A 235 -1.23 2.66 1.84
C LEU A 235 -2.63 2.42 1.29
N SER A 236 -3.24 3.42 0.64
CA SER A 236 -4.58 3.31 0.07
C SER A 236 -4.66 2.27 -1.05
N VAL A 237 -3.62 2.17 -1.88
CA VAL A 237 -3.49 1.17 -2.95
C VAL A 237 -3.34 -0.24 -2.35
N TYR A 238 -2.49 -0.42 -1.35
CA TYR A 238 -2.35 -1.72 -0.68
C TYR A 238 -3.65 -2.19 -0.03
N LEU A 239 -4.35 -1.32 0.69
CA LEU A 239 -5.65 -1.65 1.27
C LEU A 239 -6.71 -1.87 0.19
N GLY A 240 -6.66 -1.11 -0.89
CA GLY A 240 -7.50 -1.30 -2.07
C GLY A 240 -7.27 -2.65 -2.73
N LEU A 241 -6.03 -3.05 -2.98
CA LEU A 241 -5.67 -4.37 -3.51
C LEU A 241 -6.14 -5.49 -2.57
N PHE A 242 -5.87 -5.36 -1.27
CA PHE A 242 -6.33 -6.32 -0.28
C PHE A 242 -7.85 -6.52 -0.33
N THR A 243 -8.60 -5.41 -0.33
CA THR A 243 -10.05 -5.49 -0.38
C THR A 243 -10.59 -5.97 -1.73
N SER A 244 -9.89 -5.71 -2.84
CA SER A 244 -10.28 -6.21 -4.15
C SER A 244 -10.05 -7.71 -4.31
N LEU A 245 -8.99 -8.24 -3.71
CA LEU A 245 -8.63 -9.66 -3.78
C LEU A 245 -9.46 -10.53 -2.83
N PHE A 246 -9.77 -10.04 -1.61
CA PHE A 246 -10.42 -10.85 -0.58
C PHE A 246 -11.86 -10.45 -0.27
N VAL A 247 -12.30 -9.25 -0.69
CA VAL A 247 -13.68 -8.73 -0.53
C VAL A 247 -14.10 -8.04 -1.82
N PRO A 248 -14.19 -8.76 -2.98
CA PRO A 248 -14.37 -8.14 -4.29
C PRO A 248 -15.76 -7.56 -4.54
N TRP A 249 -16.75 -7.84 -3.69
CA TRP A 249 -18.11 -7.35 -3.88
C TRP A 249 -18.17 -5.82 -4.05
N GLY A 250 -18.99 -5.38 -4.99
CA GLY A 250 -19.20 -3.98 -5.33
C GLY A 250 -18.19 -3.42 -6.35
N ILE A 251 -17.24 -4.23 -6.88
CA ILE A 251 -16.41 -3.84 -8.01
C ILE A 251 -17.25 -3.85 -9.28
N ALA A 252 -17.14 -2.81 -10.10
CA ALA A 252 -17.88 -2.69 -11.35
C ALA A 252 -17.37 -3.68 -12.40
N THR A 253 -18.22 -4.60 -12.82
CA THR A 253 -17.98 -5.54 -13.93
C THR A 253 -18.54 -5.02 -15.26
N THR A 254 -19.43 -4.03 -15.20
CA THR A 254 -20.08 -3.40 -16.35
C THR A 254 -19.72 -1.93 -16.47
N ALA A 255 -19.90 -1.43 -17.69
CA ALA A 255 -19.50 -0.10 -18.13
C ALA A 255 -20.48 1.03 -17.80
N THR A 256 -21.46 0.80 -16.96
CA THR A 256 -22.45 1.83 -16.66
C THR A 256 -21.94 2.86 -15.66
N PRO A 257 -22.31 4.15 -15.81
CA PRO A 257 -21.91 5.18 -14.82
C PRO A 257 -22.37 4.85 -13.41
N LEU A 258 -23.53 4.18 -13.26
CA LEU A 258 -24.03 3.75 -11.97
C LEU A 258 -23.14 2.68 -11.34
N ALA A 259 -22.68 1.68 -12.12
CA ALA A 259 -21.79 0.63 -11.62
C ALA A 259 -20.45 1.22 -11.19
N LEU A 260 -19.90 2.17 -11.95
CA LEU A 260 -18.66 2.87 -11.56
C LEU A 260 -18.85 3.69 -10.29
N ALA A 261 -19.97 4.41 -10.13
CA ALA A 261 -20.28 5.15 -8.91
C ALA A 261 -20.40 4.23 -7.69
N LEU A 262 -21.10 3.10 -7.82
CA LEU A 262 -21.19 2.08 -6.78
C LEU A 262 -19.80 1.47 -6.47
N GLY A 263 -18.96 1.23 -7.48
CA GLY A 263 -17.60 0.75 -7.32
C GLY A 263 -16.73 1.73 -6.49
N VAL A 264 -16.85 3.03 -6.75
CA VAL A 264 -16.16 4.06 -5.97
C VAL A 264 -16.63 4.06 -4.51
N VAL A 265 -17.94 4.03 -4.29
CA VAL A 265 -18.50 3.98 -2.92
C VAL A 265 -18.03 2.72 -2.19
N ALA A 266 -18.09 1.56 -2.86
CA ALA A 266 -17.61 0.31 -2.31
C ALA A 266 -16.11 0.36 -1.96
N LEU A 267 -15.25 0.92 -2.83
CA LEU A 267 -13.82 1.10 -2.56
C LEU A 267 -13.60 1.98 -1.32
N VAL A 268 -14.23 3.15 -1.28
CA VAL A 268 -14.06 4.10 -0.17
C VAL A 268 -14.50 3.49 1.16
N VAL A 269 -15.64 2.81 1.18
CA VAL A 269 -16.16 2.14 2.39
C VAL A 269 -15.23 1.00 2.82
N LYS A 270 -14.86 0.10 1.91
CA LYS A 270 -13.99 -1.05 2.22
C LYS A 270 -12.61 -0.62 2.73
N VAL A 271 -11.95 0.29 2.01
CA VAL A 271 -10.64 0.82 2.40
C VAL A 271 -10.74 1.59 3.71
N GLY A 272 -11.81 2.35 3.90
CA GLY A 272 -12.09 3.07 5.16
C GLY A 272 -12.26 2.13 6.35
N VAL A 273 -13.03 1.05 6.19
CA VAL A 273 -13.27 0.05 7.25
C VAL A 273 -11.98 -0.72 7.58
N VAL A 274 -11.25 -1.21 6.55
CA VAL A 274 -10.00 -1.94 6.78
C VAL A 274 -8.93 -1.02 7.37
N GLY A 275 -8.82 0.23 6.90
CA GLY A 275 -7.92 1.24 7.47
C GLY A 275 -8.27 1.59 8.92
N ALA A 276 -9.54 1.75 9.24
CA ALA A 276 -9.99 1.96 10.63
C ALA A 276 -9.70 0.74 11.51
N GLY A 277 -9.90 -0.48 10.99
CA GLY A 277 -9.55 -1.73 11.66
C GLY A 277 -8.05 -1.83 11.94
N LEU A 278 -7.21 -1.49 10.93
CA LEU A 278 -5.76 -1.45 11.10
C LEU A 278 -5.35 -0.43 12.16
N ALA A 279 -5.92 0.77 12.15
CA ALA A 279 -5.66 1.80 13.15
C ALA A 279 -6.10 1.36 14.56
N ALA A 280 -7.20 0.62 14.68
CA ALA A 280 -7.63 0.04 15.95
C ALA A 280 -6.66 -1.03 16.46
N LEU A 281 -6.21 -1.93 15.57
CA LEU A 281 -5.20 -2.93 15.91
C LEU A 281 -3.90 -2.30 16.39
N GLU A 282 -3.45 -1.21 15.77
CA GLU A 282 -2.24 -0.47 16.17
C GLU A 282 -2.29 0.05 17.62
N VAL A 283 -3.47 0.32 18.17
CA VAL A 283 -3.62 0.75 19.58
C VAL A 283 -3.29 -0.36 20.56
N PHE A 284 -3.58 -1.61 20.17
CA PHE A 284 -3.36 -2.78 21.03
C PHE A 284 -2.02 -3.49 20.79
N LEU A 285 -1.32 -3.14 19.69
CA LEU A 285 -0.04 -3.73 19.32
C LEU A 285 1.13 -2.88 19.82
N ALA A 286 2.13 -3.54 20.41
CA ALA A 286 3.42 -2.91 20.70
C ALA A 286 4.39 -3.08 19.53
N LYS A 287 5.29 -2.10 19.35
CA LYS A 287 6.37 -2.21 18.38
C LYS A 287 7.25 -3.42 18.66
N LEU A 288 7.48 -4.24 17.66
CA LEU A 288 8.44 -5.35 17.76
C LEU A 288 9.87 -4.81 17.86
N ARG A 289 10.73 -5.58 18.54
CA ARG A 289 12.17 -5.34 18.46
C ARG A 289 12.61 -5.53 17.00
N LEU A 290 13.47 -4.68 16.51
CA LEU A 290 13.92 -4.68 15.11
C LEU A 290 14.36 -6.08 14.62
N PHE A 291 15.07 -6.85 15.47
CA PHE A 291 15.53 -8.19 15.14
C PHE A 291 14.42 -9.26 15.05
N ARG A 292 13.19 -8.96 15.52
CA ARG A 292 12.03 -9.85 15.39
C ARG A 292 11.18 -9.57 14.15
N VAL A 293 11.42 -8.46 13.48
CA VAL A 293 10.71 -8.14 12.22
C VAL A 293 10.99 -9.19 11.13
N PRO A 294 12.23 -9.63 10.89
CA PRO A 294 12.52 -10.72 9.95
C PRO A 294 11.83 -12.04 10.32
N GLU A 295 11.67 -12.35 11.61
CA GLU A 295 10.96 -13.57 12.06
C GLU A 295 9.47 -13.51 11.68
N LEU A 296 8.81 -12.35 11.89
CA LEU A 296 7.43 -12.12 11.49
C LEU A 296 7.27 -12.27 9.96
N LEU A 297 8.19 -11.67 9.19
CA LEU A 297 8.14 -11.71 7.74
C LEU A 297 8.45 -13.11 7.19
N ALA A 298 9.41 -13.83 7.77
CA ALA A 298 9.66 -15.23 7.42
C ALA A 298 8.45 -16.11 7.71
N GLY A 299 7.77 -15.89 8.85
CA GLY A 299 6.51 -16.56 9.16
C GLY A 299 5.41 -16.25 8.15
N SER A 300 5.27 -14.99 7.73
CA SER A 300 4.30 -14.61 6.69
C SER A 300 4.65 -15.20 5.31
N PHE A 301 5.93 -15.32 4.97
CA PHE A 301 6.37 -16.02 3.76
C PHE A 301 6.02 -17.51 3.78
N LEU A 302 6.21 -18.18 4.91
CA LEU A 302 5.79 -19.58 5.08
C LEU A 302 4.27 -19.75 4.94
N LEU A 303 3.47 -18.80 5.46
CA LEU A 303 2.03 -18.81 5.26
C LEU A 303 1.65 -18.64 3.78
N ALA A 304 2.36 -17.77 3.06
CA ALA A 304 2.17 -17.57 1.62
C ALA A 304 2.53 -18.85 0.83
N LEU A 305 3.62 -19.55 1.17
CA LEU A 305 3.98 -20.84 0.56
C LEU A 305 2.93 -21.91 0.85
N LEU A 306 2.44 -21.98 2.10
CA LEU A 306 1.35 -22.89 2.46
C LEU A 306 0.06 -22.57 1.69
N ALA A 307 -0.23 -21.27 1.43
CA ALA A 307 -1.36 -20.89 0.60
C ALA A 307 -1.23 -21.44 -0.83
N VAL A 308 -0.05 -21.34 -1.46
CA VAL A 308 0.20 -21.88 -2.79
C VAL A 308 0.07 -23.41 -2.79
N THR A 309 0.72 -24.11 -1.86
CA THR A 309 0.64 -25.57 -1.79
C THR A 309 -0.80 -26.04 -1.56
N THR A 310 -1.56 -25.34 -0.72
CA THR A 310 -2.97 -25.64 -0.46
C THR A 310 -3.83 -25.38 -1.71
N ALA A 311 -3.54 -24.31 -2.46
CA ALA A 311 -4.23 -24.00 -3.72
C ALA A 311 -4.00 -25.08 -4.79
N TYR A 312 -2.81 -25.70 -4.84
CA TYR A 312 -2.53 -26.80 -5.76
C TYR A 312 -3.12 -28.15 -5.34
N VAL A 313 -3.28 -28.41 -4.04
CA VAL A 313 -3.75 -29.69 -3.52
C VAL A 313 -5.27 -29.76 -3.43
N LEU A 314 -5.91 -28.64 -3.10
CA LEU A 314 -7.35 -28.57 -2.83
C LEU A 314 -8.15 -27.81 -3.92
N GLY A 315 -7.48 -27.12 -4.84
CA GLY A 315 -8.08 -26.43 -6.00
C GLY A 315 -7.94 -27.27 -7.22
#